data_759c4b593e305c57e74eaaf52ca679ed
#
_entry.id   759c4b593e305c57e74eaaf52ca679ed
#
_cell.length_a   1.000
_cell.length_b   1.000
_cell.length_c   1.000
_cell.angle_alpha   90.00
_cell.angle_beta   90.00
_cell.angle_gamma   90.00
#
_symmetry.space_group_name_H-M   'P 1'
#
loop_
_entity.id
_entity.type
_entity.pdbx_description
1 polymer ?
#
loop_
_entity_poly.entity_id
_entity_poly.type
_entity_poly.pdbx_seq_one_letter_code
_entity_poly.pdbx_strand_id
1 'polypeptide(L)'
;DVLDTWFSSALWPFATLHWPDKTEDLITFYPTAVISFAREIFYLWVFRMIFSGLEFMGEVPFKTIFTHPTILDSKGKKMSKSVGNVVDPMKLIDTYGIDATRFGIVWQAMSTQDIHWSEDPMRAGKKFLNKLWNSWCFIAAQIGSARRPVKRQRPSAPGAIKILDSLDALKKNVAAKFEAFEFGSALHDIYDFYWHEFCDVFLEEAKKDPSPEMKQTLFYVFTESLKLLHPFLPFITEYIWSLIYPDNKRLLIVESIT
;
A
#
# COMPACT_ATOMS: atom_id res chain seq x y z
N ASP A 1 -20.64 -37.18 -8.83
CA ASP A 1 -19.97 -36.47 -7.74
C ASP A 1 -20.68 -36.77 -6.44
N VAL A 2 -19.91 -37.14 -5.43
CA VAL A 2 -20.43 -37.62 -4.15
C VAL A 2 -20.35 -36.55 -3.04
N LEU A 3 -19.45 -35.55 -3.20
CA LEU A 3 -19.22 -34.54 -2.20
C LEU A 3 -19.69 -33.15 -2.66
N ASP A 4 -20.13 -32.34 -1.70
CA ASP A 4 -20.50 -30.94 -1.92
C ASP A 4 -19.28 -30.09 -2.30
N THR A 5 -19.51 -29.08 -3.13
CA THR A 5 -18.51 -28.06 -3.51
C THR A 5 -17.85 -27.41 -2.30
N TRP A 6 -18.59 -27.22 -1.21
CA TRP A 6 -18.06 -26.68 0.05
C TRP A 6 -17.00 -27.58 0.70
N PHE A 7 -17.07 -28.90 0.50
CA PHE A 7 -16.03 -29.80 0.98
C PHE A 7 -14.70 -29.54 0.27
N SER A 8 -14.71 -29.49 -1.07
CA SER A 8 -13.52 -29.17 -1.87
C SER A 8 -12.97 -27.77 -1.55
N SER A 9 -13.87 -26.79 -1.37
CA SER A 9 -13.48 -25.42 -1.01
C SER A 9 -12.84 -25.34 0.38
N ALA A 10 -13.22 -26.22 1.30
CA ALA A 10 -12.64 -26.28 2.64
C ALA A 10 -11.21 -26.85 2.66
N LEU A 11 -10.84 -27.64 1.65
CA LEU A 11 -9.49 -28.22 1.51
C LEU A 11 -8.51 -27.26 0.84
N TRP A 12 -8.97 -26.11 0.31
CA TRP A 12 -8.17 -25.19 -0.50
C TRP A 12 -6.78 -24.86 0.07
N PRO A 13 -6.60 -24.57 1.38
CA PRO A 13 -5.29 -24.12 1.91
C PRO A 13 -4.17 -25.15 1.77
N PHE A 14 -4.49 -26.42 1.62
CA PHE A 14 -3.51 -27.51 1.54
C PHE A 14 -3.66 -28.34 0.27
N ALA A 15 -4.87 -28.47 -0.28
CA ALA A 15 -5.07 -29.20 -1.53
C ALA A 15 -4.36 -28.54 -2.72
N THR A 16 -4.30 -27.20 -2.77
CA THR A 16 -3.55 -26.45 -3.80
C THR A 16 -2.04 -26.58 -3.68
N LEU A 17 -1.56 -27.07 -2.54
CA LEU A 17 -0.16 -27.37 -2.26
C LEU A 17 0.15 -28.88 -2.43
N HIS A 18 -0.72 -29.56 -3.19
CA HIS A 18 -0.61 -30.99 -3.56
C HIS A 18 -0.84 -32.00 -2.42
N TRP A 19 -1.48 -31.56 -1.29
CA TRP A 19 -1.91 -32.55 -0.29
C TRP A 19 -2.78 -33.65 -0.96
N PRO A 20 -2.62 -34.97 -0.63
CA PRO A 20 -1.93 -35.51 0.55
C PRO A 20 -0.42 -35.77 0.39
N ASP A 21 0.18 -35.42 -0.73
CA ASP A 21 1.61 -35.59 -0.93
C ASP A 21 2.41 -34.60 -0.06
N LYS A 22 3.53 -35.05 0.51
CA LYS A 22 4.43 -34.20 1.28
C LYS A 22 5.38 -33.44 0.33
N THR A 23 4.87 -32.40 -0.31
CA THR A 23 5.62 -31.57 -1.24
C THR A 23 6.43 -30.50 -0.51
N GLU A 24 7.44 -29.93 -1.19
CA GLU A 24 8.19 -28.78 -0.69
C GLU A 24 7.30 -27.55 -0.51
N ASP A 25 6.33 -27.35 -1.43
CA ASP A 25 5.35 -26.26 -1.35
C ASP A 25 4.46 -26.40 -0.10
N LEU A 26 3.98 -27.62 0.20
CA LEU A 26 3.17 -27.85 1.40
C LEU A 26 3.97 -27.58 2.67
N ILE A 27 5.22 -27.99 2.73
CA ILE A 27 6.09 -27.75 3.91
C ILE A 27 6.40 -26.26 4.06
N THR A 28 6.57 -25.54 2.96
CA THR A 28 6.98 -24.13 2.97
C THR A 28 5.81 -23.17 3.23
N PHE A 29 4.65 -23.43 2.62
CA PHE A 29 3.53 -22.47 2.57
C PHE A 29 2.36 -22.82 3.47
N TYR A 30 2.35 -23.99 4.11
CA TYR A 30 1.34 -24.35 5.10
C TYR A 30 1.96 -24.36 6.51
N PRO A 31 1.34 -23.70 7.51
CA PRO A 31 0.16 -22.81 7.44
C PRO A 31 0.44 -21.49 6.72
N THR A 32 -0.56 -21.01 5.96
CA THR A 32 -0.49 -19.73 5.25
C THR A 32 -0.32 -18.57 6.24
N ALA A 33 0.57 -17.62 5.93
CA ALA A 33 0.91 -16.52 6.82
C ALA A 33 -0.31 -15.62 7.12
N VAL A 34 -1.05 -15.20 6.07
CA VAL A 34 -2.19 -14.28 6.20
C VAL A 34 -3.28 -14.67 5.22
N ILE A 35 -4.54 -14.66 5.68
CA ILE A 35 -5.72 -14.67 4.81
C ILE A 35 -6.51 -13.37 5.01
N SER A 36 -6.97 -12.75 3.90
CA SER A 36 -7.78 -11.54 3.92
C SER A 36 -9.15 -11.79 3.27
N PHE A 37 -10.22 -11.37 3.94
CA PHE A 37 -11.58 -11.54 3.45
C PHE A 37 -12.56 -10.57 4.14
N ALA A 38 -13.80 -10.45 3.60
CA ALA A 38 -14.89 -9.71 4.24
C ALA A 38 -15.50 -10.53 5.39
N ARG A 39 -15.88 -9.88 6.51
CA ARG A 39 -16.39 -10.52 7.75
C ARG A 39 -17.40 -11.64 7.54
N GLU A 40 -18.31 -11.45 6.59
CA GLU A 40 -19.40 -12.39 6.33
C GLU A 40 -18.94 -13.76 5.81
N ILE A 41 -17.73 -13.81 5.19
CA ILE A 41 -17.16 -15.05 4.66
C ILE A 41 -16.56 -15.92 5.78
N PHE A 42 -16.33 -15.35 6.96
CA PHE A 42 -15.71 -16.07 8.08
C PHE A 42 -16.46 -17.38 8.40
N TYR A 43 -17.75 -17.30 8.68
CA TYR A 43 -18.55 -18.48 9.04
C TYR A 43 -18.86 -19.39 7.84
N LEU A 44 -18.95 -18.80 6.64
CA LEU A 44 -19.34 -19.56 5.46
C LEU A 44 -18.19 -20.39 4.89
N TRP A 45 -16.97 -19.87 4.91
CA TRP A 45 -15.84 -20.49 4.24
C TRP A 45 -14.62 -20.67 5.14
N VAL A 46 -14.17 -19.63 5.83
CA VAL A 46 -12.93 -19.68 6.61
C VAL A 46 -13.03 -20.67 7.74
N PHE A 47 -14.15 -20.70 8.45
CA PHE A 47 -14.41 -21.69 9.51
C PHE A 47 -14.32 -23.12 8.98
N ARG A 48 -14.84 -23.40 7.78
CA ARG A 48 -14.73 -24.72 7.15
C ARG A 48 -13.29 -25.11 6.84
N MET A 49 -12.46 -24.15 6.36
CA MET A 49 -11.03 -24.39 6.15
C MET A 49 -10.30 -24.67 7.44
N ILE A 50 -10.61 -23.95 8.52
CA ILE A 50 -10.04 -24.21 9.86
C ILE A 50 -10.39 -25.60 10.33
N PHE A 51 -11.66 -25.99 10.23
CA PHE A 51 -12.13 -27.33 10.63
C PHE A 51 -11.43 -28.43 9.83
N SER A 52 -11.36 -28.29 8.51
CA SER A 52 -10.68 -29.27 7.65
C SER A 52 -9.16 -29.30 7.87
N GLY A 53 -8.55 -28.15 8.12
CA GLY A 53 -7.11 -28.09 8.47
C GLY A 53 -6.79 -28.83 9.77
N LEU A 54 -7.60 -28.64 10.80
CA LEU A 54 -7.44 -29.37 12.05
C LEU A 54 -7.62 -30.87 11.88
N GLU A 55 -8.62 -31.30 11.09
CA GLU A 55 -8.90 -32.72 10.86
C GLU A 55 -7.81 -33.42 10.03
N PHE A 56 -7.40 -32.81 8.91
CA PHE A 56 -6.52 -33.46 7.92
C PHE A 56 -5.03 -33.14 8.09
N MET A 57 -4.70 -31.95 8.63
CA MET A 57 -3.32 -31.47 8.80
C MET A 57 -2.86 -31.42 10.25
N GLY A 58 -3.81 -31.51 11.21
CA GLY A 58 -3.50 -31.44 12.64
C GLY A 58 -3.24 -30.02 13.17
N GLU A 59 -3.36 -28.99 12.33
CA GLU A 59 -3.14 -27.59 12.72
C GLU A 59 -4.01 -26.62 11.91
N VAL A 60 -4.17 -25.38 12.43
CA VAL A 60 -4.95 -24.34 11.75
C VAL A 60 -4.25 -23.87 10.48
N PRO A 61 -5.00 -23.63 9.37
CA PRO A 61 -4.42 -23.30 8.06
C PRO A 61 -3.89 -21.88 7.95
N PHE A 62 -4.16 -20.98 8.89
CA PHE A 62 -3.79 -19.56 8.82
C PHE A 62 -3.18 -19.08 10.14
N LYS A 63 -2.05 -18.38 10.07
CA LYS A 63 -1.43 -17.74 11.24
C LYS A 63 -2.14 -16.45 11.62
N THR A 64 -2.56 -15.69 10.63
CA THR A 64 -3.27 -14.41 10.82
C THR A 64 -4.49 -14.35 9.93
N ILE A 65 -5.59 -13.86 10.48
CA ILE A 65 -6.85 -13.60 9.78
C ILE A 65 -7.05 -12.09 9.75
N PHE A 66 -7.02 -11.49 8.56
CA PHE A 66 -7.29 -10.07 8.34
C PHE A 66 -8.66 -9.87 7.71
N THR A 67 -9.58 -9.20 8.42
CA THR A 67 -10.89 -8.87 7.90
C THR A 67 -10.90 -7.42 7.37
N HIS A 68 -11.08 -7.27 6.06
CA HIS A 68 -11.24 -5.96 5.46
C HIS A 68 -12.70 -5.47 5.53
N PRO A 69 -12.92 -4.12 5.48
CA PRO A 69 -14.27 -3.56 5.47
C PRO A 69 -15.05 -3.96 4.20
N THR A 70 -16.38 -3.99 4.32
CA THR A 70 -17.28 -4.11 3.18
C THR A 70 -17.61 -2.71 2.65
N ILE A 71 -17.60 -2.56 1.33
CA ILE A 71 -17.99 -1.29 0.68
C ILE A 71 -19.51 -1.32 0.46
N LEU A 72 -20.19 -0.36 1.07
CA LEU A 72 -21.62 -0.11 0.94
C LEU A 72 -21.86 1.00 -0.08
N ASP A 73 -23.06 1.08 -0.65
CA ASP A 73 -23.43 2.23 -1.47
C ASP A 73 -23.54 3.52 -0.62
N SER A 74 -23.78 4.65 -1.27
CA SER A 74 -23.92 5.95 -0.58
C SER A 74 -25.08 6.02 0.42
N LYS A 75 -26.02 5.05 0.36
CA LYS A 75 -27.17 4.92 1.28
C LYS A 75 -26.93 3.88 2.38
N GLY A 76 -25.73 3.31 2.46
CA GLY A 76 -25.39 2.27 3.43
C GLY A 76 -25.94 0.87 3.11
N LYS A 77 -26.34 0.61 1.87
CA LYS A 77 -26.80 -0.71 1.44
C LYS A 77 -25.66 -1.50 0.82
N LYS A 78 -25.65 -2.80 1.05
CA LYS A 78 -24.71 -3.72 0.41
C LYS A 78 -24.86 -3.64 -1.13
N MET A 79 -23.73 -3.51 -1.81
CA MET A 79 -23.70 -3.53 -3.28
C MET A 79 -23.98 -4.92 -3.81
N SER A 80 -24.88 -5.03 -4.79
CA SER A 80 -25.12 -6.27 -5.52
C SER A 80 -25.53 -6.01 -6.96
N LYS A 81 -25.18 -6.94 -7.86
CA LYS A 81 -25.54 -6.85 -9.29
C LYS A 81 -27.05 -6.82 -9.49
N SER A 82 -27.81 -7.56 -8.68
CA SER A 82 -29.27 -7.63 -8.76
C SER A 82 -29.97 -6.32 -8.36
N VAL A 83 -29.36 -5.52 -7.49
CA VAL A 83 -29.86 -4.20 -7.07
C VAL A 83 -29.38 -3.09 -8.02
N GLY A 84 -28.35 -3.34 -8.82
CA GLY A 84 -27.82 -2.36 -9.77
C GLY A 84 -27.02 -1.20 -9.13
N ASN A 85 -26.62 -1.34 -7.86
CA ASN A 85 -25.88 -0.31 -7.11
C ASN A 85 -24.38 -0.61 -7.01
N VAL A 86 -23.85 -1.49 -7.87
CA VAL A 86 -22.44 -1.85 -7.91
C VAL A 86 -21.64 -0.75 -8.61
N VAL A 87 -20.55 -0.31 -7.99
CA VAL A 87 -19.58 0.56 -8.60
C VAL A 87 -18.64 -0.27 -9.50
N ASP A 88 -18.53 0.13 -10.75
CA ASP A 88 -17.63 -0.51 -11.72
C ASP A 88 -16.20 0.04 -11.54
N PRO A 89 -15.24 -0.78 -11.10
CA PRO A 89 -13.86 -0.34 -10.92
C PRO A 89 -13.22 0.19 -12.22
N MET A 90 -13.59 -0.35 -13.39
CA MET A 90 -13.02 0.09 -14.65
C MET A 90 -13.42 1.52 -14.98
N LYS A 91 -14.66 1.92 -14.71
CA LYS A 91 -15.10 3.31 -14.87
C LYS A 91 -14.35 4.28 -13.95
N LEU A 92 -14.01 3.84 -12.74
CA LEU A 92 -13.19 4.64 -11.83
C LEU A 92 -11.77 4.81 -12.37
N ILE A 93 -11.17 3.73 -12.86
CA ILE A 93 -9.84 3.75 -13.46
C ILE A 93 -9.81 4.66 -14.68
N ASP A 94 -10.82 4.60 -15.56
CA ASP A 94 -10.93 5.47 -16.74
C ASP A 94 -11.08 6.95 -16.34
N THR A 95 -11.77 7.23 -15.22
CA THR A 95 -12.06 8.61 -14.78
C THR A 95 -10.91 9.23 -14.00
N TYR A 96 -10.34 8.46 -13.06
CA TYR A 96 -9.37 8.98 -12.08
C TYR A 96 -7.94 8.48 -12.31
N GLY A 97 -7.77 7.39 -13.05
CA GLY A 97 -6.53 6.62 -13.13
C GLY A 97 -6.42 5.56 -12.03
N ILE A 98 -5.59 4.53 -12.28
CA ILE A 98 -5.50 3.37 -11.40
C ILE A 98 -4.94 3.73 -10.00
N ASP A 99 -3.88 4.53 -9.92
CA ASP A 99 -3.28 4.91 -8.64
C ASP A 99 -4.22 5.79 -7.80
N ALA A 100 -4.96 6.74 -8.42
CA ALA A 100 -5.93 7.54 -7.69
C ALA A 100 -7.11 6.70 -7.19
N THR A 101 -7.53 5.68 -7.95
CA THR A 101 -8.56 4.73 -7.55
C THR A 101 -8.09 3.88 -6.36
N ARG A 102 -6.87 3.33 -6.42
CA ARG A 102 -6.23 2.59 -5.31
C ARG A 102 -6.12 3.45 -4.06
N PHE A 103 -5.60 4.67 -4.20
CA PHE A 103 -5.51 5.66 -3.12
C PHE A 103 -6.86 5.85 -2.45
N GLY A 104 -7.91 6.16 -3.22
CA GLY A 104 -9.22 6.45 -2.69
C GLY A 104 -9.89 5.28 -1.98
N ILE A 105 -9.66 4.05 -2.42
CA ILE A 105 -10.16 2.84 -1.75
C ILE A 105 -9.46 2.65 -0.40
N VAL A 106 -8.14 2.69 -0.37
CA VAL A 106 -7.37 2.49 0.87
C VAL A 106 -7.56 3.64 1.84
N TRP A 107 -7.67 4.88 1.35
CA TRP A 107 -7.93 6.07 2.14
C TRP A 107 -9.16 5.96 3.03
N GLN A 108 -10.22 5.31 2.53
CA GLN A 108 -11.48 5.10 3.27
C GLN A 108 -11.40 3.94 4.28
N ALA A 109 -10.41 3.05 4.14
CA ALA A 109 -10.29 1.83 4.95
C ALA A 109 -9.53 2.09 6.26
N MET A 110 -10.08 2.93 7.14
CA MET A 110 -9.45 3.33 8.42
C MET A 110 -9.64 2.29 9.53
N SER A 111 -10.58 1.37 9.38
CA SER A 111 -10.90 0.33 10.36
C SER A 111 -11.55 -0.88 9.67
N THR A 112 -11.97 -1.87 10.46
CA THR A 112 -12.76 -3.00 9.98
C THR A 112 -14.26 -2.69 9.78
N GLN A 113 -14.68 -1.43 10.02
CA GLN A 113 -16.06 -1.00 9.81
C GLN A 113 -16.37 -0.82 8.32
N ASP A 114 -17.63 -1.04 7.97
CA ASP A 114 -18.10 -0.90 6.60
C ASP A 114 -17.94 0.54 6.09
N ILE A 115 -17.57 0.69 4.83
CA ILE A 115 -17.28 1.96 4.18
C ILE A 115 -18.49 2.40 3.37
N HIS A 116 -19.01 3.59 3.63
CA HIS A 116 -19.98 4.25 2.75
C HIS A 116 -19.24 4.79 1.51
N TRP A 117 -19.62 4.33 0.33
CA TRP A 117 -18.95 4.68 -0.91
C TRP A 117 -18.96 6.19 -1.17
N SER A 118 -17.79 6.74 -1.43
CA SER A 118 -17.58 8.10 -1.94
C SER A 118 -16.45 8.11 -2.97
N GLU A 119 -16.60 8.93 -4.01
CA GLU A 119 -15.55 9.17 -5.00
C GLU A 119 -14.63 10.36 -4.63
N ASP A 120 -14.94 11.11 -3.58
CA ASP A 120 -14.13 12.26 -3.18
C ASP A 120 -12.67 11.87 -2.81
N PRO A 121 -12.40 10.73 -2.15
CA PRO A 121 -11.03 10.29 -1.92
C PRO A 121 -10.26 9.98 -3.21
N MET A 122 -10.92 9.52 -4.30
CA MET A 122 -10.26 9.34 -5.60
C MET A 122 -9.88 10.69 -6.24
N ARG A 123 -10.74 11.70 -6.10
CA ARG A 123 -10.43 13.08 -6.54
C ARG A 123 -9.27 13.67 -5.74
N ALA A 124 -9.23 13.43 -4.42
CA ALA A 124 -8.09 13.80 -3.57
C ALA A 124 -6.81 13.06 -4.00
N GLY A 125 -6.90 11.76 -4.26
CA GLY A 125 -5.80 10.96 -4.79
C GLY A 125 -5.24 11.53 -6.10
N LYS A 126 -6.11 11.90 -7.05
CA LYS A 126 -5.67 12.53 -8.32
C LYS A 126 -4.90 13.83 -8.09
N LYS A 127 -5.35 14.66 -7.12
CA LYS A 127 -4.62 15.90 -6.75
C LYS A 127 -3.26 15.56 -6.11
N PHE A 128 -3.21 14.52 -5.28
CA PHE A 128 -1.98 14.06 -4.66
C PHE A 128 -0.97 13.55 -5.70
N LEU A 129 -1.42 12.77 -6.68
CA LEU A 129 -0.56 12.32 -7.79
C LEU A 129 0.02 13.49 -8.58
N ASN A 130 -0.79 14.52 -8.86
CA ASN A 130 -0.30 15.74 -9.52
C ASN A 130 0.74 16.46 -8.65
N LYS A 131 0.54 16.54 -7.32
CA LYS A 131 1.51 17.12 -6.39
C LYS A 131 2.82 16.33 -6.42
N LEU A 132 2.74 14.99 -6.38
CA LEU A 132 3.90 14.09 -6.44
C LEU A 132 4.68 14.28 -7.74
N TRP A 133 4.01 14.32 -8.88
CA TRP A 133 4.63 14.55 -10.17
C TRP A 133 5.30 15.93 -10.28
N ASN A 134 4.62 16.98 -9.85
CA ASN A 134 5.17 18.33 -9.87
C ASN A 134 6.38 18.48 -8.94
N SER A 135 6.35 17.83 -7.77
CA SER A 135 7.51 17.77 -6.87
C SER A 135 8.70 17.10 -7.57
N TRP A 136 8.46 15.99 -8.27
CA TRP A 136 9.50 15.32 -9.05
C TRP A 136 10.08 16.25 -10.13
N CYS A 137 9.24 16.90 -10.92
CA CYS A 137 9.70 17.83 -11.98
C CYS A 137 10.59 18.94 -11.40
N PHE A 138 10.21 19.50 -10.26
CA PHE A 138 11.02 20.51 -9.58
C PHE A 138 12.37 19.94 -9.11
N ILE A 139 12.35 18.80 -8.41
CA ILE A 139 13.54 18.15 -7.88
C ILE A 139 14.50 17.75 -9.01
N ALA A 140 13.98 17.16 -10.09
CA ALA A 140 14.77 16.79 -11.26
C ALA A 140 15.49 17.97 -11.89
N ALA A 141 14.87 19.14 -11.93
CA ALA A 141 15.50 20.38 -12.41
C ALA A 141 16.62 20.87 -11.47
N GLN A 142 16.50 20.64 -10.14
CA GLN A 142 17.50 21.06 -9.16
C GLN A 142 18.74 20.16 -9.13
N ILE A 143 18.57 18.84 -9.31
CA ILE A 143 19.66 17.85 -9.24
C ILE A 143 20.39 17.66 -10.58
N GLY A 144 19.78 18.07 -11.71
CA GLY A 144 20.37 17.94 -13.05
C GLY A 144 20.71 16.46 -13.40
N SER A 145 21.90 16.24 -13.98
CA SER A 145 22.39 14.90 -14.34
C SER A 145 23.01 14.12 -13.17
N ALA A 146 23.09 14.71 -11.97
CA ALA A 146 23.67 14.06 -10.77
C ALA A 146 22.68 13.07 -10.11
N ARG A 147 21.94 12.31 -10.95
CA ARG A 147 21.00 11.27 -10.52
C ARG A 147 21.77 10.04 -10.02
N ARG A 148 22.21 10.05 -8.77
CA ARG A 148 22.90 8.93 -8.13
C ARG A 148 22.16 8.56 -6.85
N PRO A 149 22.20 7.28 -6.41
CA PRO A 149 21.67 6.88 -5.12
C PRO A 149 22.25 7.79 -4.03
N VAL A 150 21.39 8.55 -3.37
CA VAL A 150 21.82 9.47 -2.31
C VAL A 150 21.84 8.68 -1.01
N LYS A 151 23.03 8.53 -0.43
CA LYS A 151 23.14 8.04 0.94
C LYS A 151 22.70 9.16 1.89
N ARG A 152 22.01 8.77 2.95
CA ARG A 152 21.69 9.67 4.05
C ARG A 152 22.97 10.36 4.53
N GLN A 153 22.98 11.68 4.50
CA GLN A 153 24.01 12.49 5.11
C GLN A 153 23.49 13.11 6.41
N ARG A 154 24.39 13.51 7.29
CA ARG A 154 24.03 14.29 8.47
C ARG A 154 24.08 15.77 8.07
N PRO A 155 22.93 16.43 7.90
CA PRO A 155 22.90 17.84 7.56
C PRO A 155 23.21 18.71 8.77
N SER A 156 23.61 19.96 8.50
CA SER A 156 23.81 21.01 9.50
C SER A 156 22.63 21.99 9.54
N ALA A 157 21.91 22.13 8.43
CA ALA A 157 20.79 23.04 8.33
C ALA A 157 19.60 22.55 9.19
N PRO A 158 19.02 23.43 10.05
CA PRO A 158 17.93 23.03 10.97
C PRO A 158 16.70 22.42 10.26
N GLY A 159 16.30 22.98 9.11
CA GLY A 159 15.19 22.44 8.31
C GLY A 159 15.48 21.04 7.78
N ALA A 160 16.72 20.78 7.32
CA ALA A 160 17.14 19.47 6.85
C ALA A 160 17.20 18.43 7.98
N ILE A 161 17.63 18.82 9.17
CA ILE A 161 17.60 17.95 10.36
C ILE A 161 16.16 17.60 10.69
N LYS A 162 15.28 18.60 10.80
CA LYS A 162 13.87 18.43 11.16
C LYS A 162 13.16 17.46 10.22
N ILE A 163 13.29 17.65 8.89
CA ILE A 163 12.58 16.78 7.93
C ILE A 163 13.10 15.33 7.96
N LEU A 164 14.40 15.12 8.22
CA LEU A 164 14.94 13.77 8.36
C LEU A 164 14.47 13.09 9.64
N ASP A 165 14.37 13.81 10.76
CA ASP A 165 13.82 13.27 11.99
C ASP A 165 12.34 12.93 11.85
N SER A 166 11.55 13.77 11.17
CA SER A 166 10.15 13.49 10.83
C SER A 166 10.04 12.26 9.92
N LEU A 167 10.90 12.12 8.91
CA LEU A 167 10.92 10.95 8.02
C LEU A 167 11.24 9.66 8.80
N ASP A 168 12.21 9.69 9.70
CA ASP A 168 12.56 8.52 10.52
C ASP A 168 11.42 8.11 11.45
N ALA A 169 10.73 9.09 12.05
CA ALA A 169 9.55 8.84 12.87
C ALA A 169 8.42 8.24 12.03
N LEU A 170 8.16 8.79 10.83
CA LEU A 170 7.18 8.28 9.89
C LEU A 170 7.47 6.82 9.50
N LYS A 171 8.72 6.51 9.10
CA LYS A 171 9.11 5.15 8.71
C LYS A 171 8.82 4.13 9.80
N LYS A 172 9.16 4.44 11.05
CA LYS A 172 8.88 3.57 12.21
C LYS A 172 7.37 3.37 12.42
N ASN A 173 6.60 4.47 12.33
CA ASN A 173 5.16 4.43 12.51
C ASN A 173 4.47 3.64 11.40
N VAL A 174 4.84 3.87 10.15
CA VAL A 174 4.32 3.14 8.99
C VAL A 174 4.64 1.65 9.11
N ALA A 175 5.86 1.27 9.47
CA ALA A 175 6.21 -0.14 9.68
C ALA A 175 5.33 -0.79 10.75
N ALA A 176 5.13 -0.13 11.89
CA ALA A 176 4.25 -0.64 12.95
C ALA A 176 2.79 -0.79 12.48
N LYS A 177 2.27 0.18 11.71
CA LYS A 177 0.92 0.12 11.14
C LYS A 177 0.76 -0.99 10.09
N PHE A 178 1.79 -1.25 9.30
CA PHE A 178 1.77 -2.36 8.34
C PHE A 178 1.72 -3.72 9.06
N GLU A 179 2.50 -3.90 10.13
CA GLU A 179 2.42 -5.10 10.98
C GLU A 179 1.05 -5.26 11.64
N ALA A 180 0.37 -4.15 11.95
CA ALA A 180 -0.98 -4.14 12.51
C ALA A 180 -2.10 -4.21 11.44
N PHE A 181 -1.77 -4.26 10.15
CA PHE A 181 -2.72 -4.20 9.03
C PHE A 181 -3.54 -2.90 8.97
N GLU A 182 -3.03 -1.80 9.49
CA GLU A 182 -3.67 -0.48 9.52
C GLU A 182 -3.30 0.35 8.28
N PHE A 183 -3.52 -0.20 7.08
CA PHE A 183 -3.04 0.38 5.82
C PHE A 183 -3.64 1.76 5.51
N GLY A 184 -4.91 1.99 5.81
CA GLY A 184 -5.55 3.30 5.63
C GLY A 184 -4.88 4.36 6.49
N SER A 185 -4.67 4.07 7.78
CA SER A 185 -4.00 4.95 8.73
C SER A 185 -2.54 5.23 8.32
N ALA A 186 -1.82 4.22 7.82
CA ALA A 186 -0.47 4.41 7.29
C ALA A 186 -0.46 5.36 6.08
N LEU A 187 -1.42 5.22 5.16
CA LEU A 187 -1.53 6.12 4.00
C LEU A 187 -1.82 7.56 4.40
N HIS A 188 -2.65 7.79 5.42
CA HIS A 188 -2.92 9.13 5.97
C HIS A 188 -1.64 9.78 6.51
N ASP A 189 -0.85 9.05 7.33
CA ASP A 189 0.41 9.59 7.86
C ASP A 189 1.42 9.92 6.76
N ILE A 190 1.54 9.06 5.75
CA ILE A 190 2.42 9.31 4.60
C ILE A 190 1.95 10.54 3.82
N TYR A 191 0.63 10.68 3.62
CA TYR A 191 0.05 11.84 2.95
C TYR A 191 0.34 13.14 3.71
N ASP A 192 0.08 13.16 5.03
CA ASP A 192 0.28 14.34 5.87
C ASP A 192 1.74 14.77 5.88
N PHE A 193 2.67 13.83 6.07
CA PHE A 193 4.10 14.11 5.96
C PHE A 193 4.47 14.67 4.59
N TYR A 194 4.08 13.94 3.51
CA TYR A 194 4.49 14.31 2.16
C TYR A 194 3.91 15.65 1.72
N TRP A 195 2.62 15.88 1.99
CA TRP A 195 1.96 17.11 1.56
C TRP A 195 2.36 18.29 2.44
N HIS A 196 2.20 18.18 3.75
CA HIS A 196 2.30 19.31 4.66
C HIS A 196 3.72 19.57 5.15
N GLU A 197 4.50 18.54 5.48
CA GLU A 197 5.86 18.77 5.97
C GLU A 197 6.87 18.86 4.83
N PHE A 198 6.84 17.89 3.90
CA PHE A 198 7.82 17.86 2.81
C PHE A 198 7.53 18.92 1.74
N CYS A 199 6.32 18.93 1.13
CA CYS A 199 6.03 19.83 0.02
C CYS A 199 5.78 21.28 0.46
N ASP A 200 4.92 21.49 1.48
CA ASP A 200 4.49 22.85 1.86
C ASP A 200 5.52 23.58 2.71
N VAL A 201 6.43 22.86 3.39
CA VAL A 201 7.47 23.47 4.24
C VAL A 201 8.87 23.24 3.67
N PHE A 202 9.38 22.01 3.71
CA PHE A 202 10.78 21.75 3.42
C PHE A 202 11.18 22.06 1.96
N LEU A 203 10.34 21.69 1.00
CA LEU A 203 10.58 22.00 -0.42
C LEU A 203 10.61 23.53 -0.67
N GLU A 204 9.74 24.28 0.01
CA GLU A 204 9.74 25.74 -0.09
C GLU A 204 10.97 26.39 0.60
N GLU A 205 11.48 25.79 1.68
CA GLU A 205 12.75 26.18 2.27
C GLU A 205 13.92 25.90 1.31
N ALA A 206 13.94 24.71 0.69
CA ALA A 206 14.99 24.32 -0.27
C ALA A 206 14.98 25.18 -1.54
N LYS A 207 13.86 25.81 -1.91
CA LYS A 207 13.83 26.82 -3.00
C LYS A 207 14.61 28.08 -2.65
N LYS A 208 14.63 28.45 -1.38
CA LYS A 208 15.30 29.67 -0.88
C LYS A 208 16.79 29.42 -0.59
N ASP A 209 17.15 28.18 -0.24
CA ASP A 209 18.51 27.75 0.00
C ASP A 209 18.91 26.63 -0.98
N PRO A 210 19.51 26.96 -2.13
CA PRO A 210 19.94 25.99 -3.14
C PRO A 210 21.27 25.30 -2.83
N SER A 211 21.68 25.27 -1.56
CA SER A 211 22.93 24.62 -1.15
C SER A 211 22.97 23.14 -1.54
N PRO A 212 24.15 22.56 -1.77
CA PRO A 212 24.29 21.13 -2.07
C PRO A 212 23.67 20.23 -1.00
N GLU A 213 23.77 20.62 0.27
CA GLU A 213 23.20 19.91 1.40
C GLU A 213 21.67 19.84 1.32
N MET A 214 21.02 20.98 1.08
CA MET A 214 19.56 21.05 0.95
C MET A 214 19.05 20.23 -0.25
N LYS A 215 19.75 20.33 -1.40
CA LYS A 215 19.39 19.55 -2.60
C LYS A 215 19.53 18.04 -2.38
N GLN A 216 20.58 17.60 -1.68
CA GLN A 216 20.80 16.20 -1.37
C GLN A 216 19.73 15.68 -0.39
N THR A 217 19.43 16.45 0.65
CA THR A 217 18.36 16.10 1.61
C THR A 217 17.01 16.04 0.92
N LEU A 218 16.70 17.04 0.08
CA LEU A 218 15.46 17.08 -0.70
C LEU A 218 15.29 15.81 -1.56
N PHE A 219 16.35 15.42 -2.26
CA PHE A 219 16.33 14.24 -3.12
C PHE A 219 16.23 12.95 -2.30
N TYR A 220 16.95 12.85 -1.19
CA TYR A 220 16.88 11.70 -0.28
C TYR A 220 15.47 11.51 0.27
N VAL A 221 14.87 12.55 0.86
CA VAL A 221 13.53 12.48 1.44
C VAL A 221 12.50 12.13 0.38
N PHE A 222 12.63 12.69 -0.83
CA PHE A 222 11.75 12.36 -1.95
C PHE A 222 11.84 10.87 -2.33
N THR A 223 13.03 10.32 -2.49
CA THR A 223 13.23 8.91 -2.87
C THR A 223 12.73 7.95 -1.80
N GLU A 224 12.93 8.27 -0.51
CA GLU A 224 12.37 7.47 0.59
C GLU A 224 10.84 7.57 0.64
N SER A 225 10.27 8.74 0.33
CA SER A 225 8.81 8.91 0.22
C SER A 225 8.22 8.07 -0.92
N LEU A 226 8.92 7.90 -2.04
CA LEU A 226 8.49 7.00 -3.11
C LEU A 226 8.37 5.54 -2.63
N LYS A 227 9.32 5.09 -1.81
CA LYS A 227 9.27 3.73 -1.24
C LYS A 227 8.07 3.55 -0.33
N LEU A 228 7.79 4.51 0.56
CA LEU A 228 6.63 4.49 1.45
C LEU A 228 5.30 4.52 0.69
N LEU A 229 5.23 5.27 -0.41
CA LEU A 229 4.04 5.41 -1.25
C LEU A 229 3.82 4.21 -2.19
N HIS A 230 4.87 3.47 -2.53
CA HIS A 230 4.81 2.43 -3.58
C HIS A 230 3.74 1.35 -3.34
N PRO A 231 3.51 0.82 -2.14
CA PRO A 231 2.43 -0.15 -1.91
C PRO A 231 1.03 0.37 -2.29
N PHE A 232 0.82 1.67 -2.20
CA PHE A 232 -0.45 2.34 -2.48
C PHE A 232 -0.57 2.84 -3.92
N LEU A 233 0.52 3.40 -4.46
CA LEU A 233 0.61 4.10 -5.74
C LEU A 233 1.71 3.49 -6.64
N PRO A 234 1.62 2.19 -6.98
CA PRO A 234 2.75 1.48 -7.60
C PRO A 234 3.13 2.01 -8.98
N PHE A 235 2.19 2.52 -9.78
CA PHE A 235 2.48 2.88 -11.16
C PHE A 235 3.25 4.20 -11.26
N ILE A 236 2.79 5.27 -10.61
CA ILE A 236 3.47 6.56 -10.67
C ILE A 236 4.82 6.51 -9.95
N THR A 237 4.91 5.82 -8.82
CA THR A 237 6.15 5.72 -8.05
C THR A 237 7.20 4.91 -8.79
N GLU A 238 6.83 3.78 -9.41
CA GLU A 238 7.74 3.00 -10.27
C GLU A 238 8.18 3.80 -11.49
N TYR A 239 7.25 4.51 -12.13
CA TYR A 239 7.58 5.35 -13.28
C TYR A 239 8.59 6.45 -12.91
N ILE A 240 8.37 7.16 -11.81
CA ILE A 240 9.33 8.18 -11.32
C ILE A 240 10.66 7.52 -10.96
N TRP A 241 10.64 6.33 -10.32
CA TRP A 241 11.84 5.59 -9.98
C TRP A 241 12.68 5.24 -11.21
N SER A 242 12.03 4.81 -12.29
CA SER A 242 12.72 4.52 -13.56
C SER A 242 13.35 5.77 -14.20
N LEU A 243 12.77 6.95 -13.99
CA LEU A 243 13.35 8.23 -14.43
C LEU A 243 14.53 8.68 -13.57
N ILE A 244 14.51 8.32 -12.28
CA ILE A 244 15.63 8.59 -11.36
C ILE A 244 16.82 7.67 -11.66
N TYR A 245 16.56 6.41 -11.93
CA TYR A 245 17.57 5.36 -12.10
C TYR A 245 17.43 4.64 -13.45
N PRO A 246 17.65 5.31 -14.59
CA PRO A 246 17.38 4.75 -15.93
C PRO A 246 18.23 3.52 -16.26
N ASP A 247 19.43 3.42 -15.67
CA ASP A 247 20.34 2.28 -15.87
C ASP A 247 20.13 1.17 -14.83
N ASN A 248 19.27 1.39 -13.85
CA ASN A 248 18.99 0.43 -12.79
C ASN A 248 17.87 -0.51 -13.21
N LYS A 249 18.20 -1.80 -13.36
CA LYS A 249 17.21 -2.84 -13.63
C LYS A 249 16.40 -3.26 -12.39
N ARG A 250 16.75 -2.72 -11.21
CA ARG A 250 16.07 -3.04 -9.96
C ARG A 250 14.82 -2.19 -9.81
N LEU A 251 13.68 -2.84 -9.72
CA LEU A 251 12.38 -2.20 -9.54
C LEU A 251 12.25 -1.63 -8.12
N LEU A 252 11.45 -0.58 -7.98
CA LEU A 252 11.16 0.03 -6.68
C LEU A 252 10.53 -0.96 -5.70
N ILE A 253 9.69 -1.87 -6.20
CA ILE A 253 9.01 -2.91 -5.39
C ILE A 253 9.96 -3.81 -4.58
N VAL A 254 11.23 -3.93 -4.98
CA VAL A 254 12.22 -4.74 -4.25
C VAL A 254 13.15 -3.90 -3.35
N GLU A 255 12.90 -2.59 -3.26
CA GLU A 255 13.63 -1.71 -2.35
C GLU A 255 13.08 -1.81 -0.92
N SER A 256 13.99 -1.80 0.07
CA SER A 256 13.60 -1.79 1.48
C SER A 256 12.98 -0.45 1.89
N ILE A 257 11.93 -0.52 2.71
CA ILE A 257 11.30 0.63 3.36
C ILE A 257 12.03 0.99 4.66
N THR A 258 12.80 0.05 5.22
CA THR A 258 13.54 0.18 6.48
C THR A 258 15.00 0.54 6.25
#